data_4fd7ebbe77a281281decd3ae52e2f7e3
#
_entry.id   4fd7ebbe77a281281decd3ae52e2f7e3
#
_cell.length_a   1.000
_cell.length_b   1.000
_cell.length_c   1.000
_cell.angle_alpha   90.00
_cell.angle_beta   90.00
_cell.angle_gamma   90.00
#
_symmetry.space_group_name_H-M   'P 1'
#
loop_
_entity.id
_entity.type
_entity.pdbx_description
1 polymer ?
#
loop_
_entity_poly.entity_id
_entity_poly.type
_entity_poly.pdbx_seq_one_letter_code
_entity_poly.pdbx_strand_id
1 'polypeptide(L)'
;MFGTMMSRQGLDPREAVARAQAGEITVIDVRDHGEVQMTGKAKGAVVVPLTVMPFQCDPKGPDFNTDIDPTKPIALYCASGARSAQGVQLLKRLGYKEVHNIGGLGHWYQAGGEISH
;
A
#
# COMPACT_ATOMS: atom_id res chain seq x y z
N MET A 1 11.32 10.68 -24.48
CA MET A 1 11.08 10.64 -23.95
C MET A 1 10.83 10.49 -23.02
N PHE A 2 10.89 10.52 -22.80
CA PHE A 2 10.69 10.42 -22.05
C PHE A 2 10.40 10.52 -21.08
N GLY A 3 10.71 10.77 -21.25
CA GLY A 3 10.77 11.03 -19.97
C GLY A 3 9.72 11.03 -19.08
N THR A 4 9.00 11.27 -19.28
CA THR A 4 7.98 11.08 -18.71
C THR A 4 7.81 10.30 -17.64
N MET A 5 8.12 9.38 -17.74
CA MET A 5 7.86 8.58 -16.82
C MET A 5 8.62 8.77 -15.68
N MET A 6 9.63 9.43 -15.78
CA MET A 6 10.43 9.59 -14.73
C MET A 6 9.92 10.35 -13.66
N SER A 7 9.05 11.23 -13.91
CA SER A 7 8.50 12.04 -12.86
C SER A 7 7.33 11.41 -12.14
N ARG A 8 6.96 10.22 -12.49
CA ARG A 8 5.84 9.60 -11.82
C ARG A 8 6.16 9.31 -10.40
N GLN A 9 5.25 9.66 -9.50
CA GLN A 9 5.42 9.48 -8.07
C GLN A 9 4.85 8.18 -7.54
N GLY A 10 4.15 7.43 -8.30
CA GLY A 10 3.57 6.19 -7.83
C GLY A 10 3.19 5.28 -8.96
N LEU A 11 2.67 4.14 -8.61
CA LEU A 11 2.20 3.17 -9.57
C LEU A 11 0.78 3.56 -10.00
N ASP A 12 0.47 3.37 -11.28
CA ASP A 12 -0.88 3.57 -11.76
C ASP A 12 -1.82 2.62 -11.01
N PRO A 13 -2.93 3.10 -10.44
CA PRO A 13 -3.85 2.23 -9.71
C PRO A 13 -4.33 1.01 -10.50
N ARG A 14 -4.53 1.14 -11.81
CA ARG A 14 -4.94 -0.01 -12.63
C ARG A 14 -3.87 -1.08 -12.67
N GLU A 15 -2.61 -0.68 -12.75
CA GLU A 15 -1.50 -1.59 -12.70
C GLU A 15 -1.43 -2.27 -11.34
N ALA A 16 -1.66 -1.51 -10.27
CA ALA A 16 -1.65 -2.05 -8.92
C ALA A 16 -2.75 -3.10 -8.74
N VAL A 17 -3.95 -2.83 -9.25
CA VAL A 17 -5.05 -3.81 -9.18
C VAL A 17 -4.67 -5.09 -9.90
N ALA A 18 -4.14 -4.99 -11.11
CA ALA A 18 -3.74 -6.17 -11.88
C ALA A 18 -2.65 -6.97 -11.18
N ARG A 19 -1.64 -6.29 -10.66
CA ARG A 19 -0.53 -6.96 -9.98
C ARG A 19 -0.98 -7.61 -8.67
N ALA A 20 -1.90 -6.97 -7.96
CA ALA A 20 -2.44 -7.53 -6.73
C ALA A 20 -3.26 -8.79 -7.01
N GLN A 21 -4.07 -8.78 -8.07
CA GLN A 21 -4.85 -9.94 -8.46
C GLN A 21 -3.95 -11.10 -8.88
N ALA A 22 -2.80 -10.80 -9.45
CA ALA A 22 -1.83 -11.82 -9.84
C ALA A 22 -0.94 -12.29 -8.69
N GLY A 23 -1.08 -11.70 -7.50
CA GLY A 23 -0.26 -12.07 -6.35
C GLY A 23 1.17 -11.52 -6.41
N GLU A 24 1.41 -10.52 -7.27
CA GLU A 24 2.75 -9.98 -7.49
C GLU A 24 3.10 -8.82 -6.59
N ILE A 25 2.12 -8.20 -5.94
CA ILE A 25 2.33 -7.03 -5.10
C ILE A 25 1.45 -7.14 -3.86
N THR A 26 1.96 -6.67 -2.73
CA THR A 26 1.18 -6.60 -1.50
C THR A 26 0.56 -5.22 -1.39
N VAL A 27 -0.74 -5.16 -1.14
CA VAL A 27 -1.43 -3.88 -0.95
C VAL A 27 -1.58 -3.66 0.55
N ILE A 28 -1.18 -2.49 1.02
CA ILE A 28 -1.28 -2.12 2.43
C ILE A 28 -2.18 -0.91 2.58
N ASP A 29 -3.19 -1.03 3.46
CA ASP A 29 -4.06 0.06 3.84
C ASP A 29 -3.47 0.69 5.10
N VAL A 30 -3.03 1.95 5.01
CA VAL A 30 -2.37 2.60 6.15
C VAL A 30 -3.32 3.42 7.01
N ARG A 31 -4.63 3.29 6.75
CA ARG A 31 -5.64 3.99 7.55
C ARG A 31 -5.83 3.28 8.89
N ASP A 32 -6.54 3.92 9.80
CA ASP A 32 -6.83 3.27 11.06
C ASP A 32 -8.00 2.28 10.90
N HIS A 33 -8.18 1.43 11.91
CA HIS A 33 -9.18 0.36 11.85
C HIS A 33 -10.61 0.92 11.82
N GLY A 34 -10.85 2.08 12.42
CA GLY A 34 -12.16 2.71 12.40
C GLY A 34 -12.56 3.12 10.99
N GLU A 35 -11.63 3.70 10.24
CA GLU A 35 -11.88 4.06 8.84
C GLU A 35 -12.18 2.82 8.01
N VAL A 36 -11.43 1.76 8.22
CA VAL A 36 -11.62 0.50 7.48
C VAL A 36 -13.00 -0.08 7.76
N GLN A 37 -13.43 -0.04 9.01
CA GLN A 37 -14.77 -0.54 9.36
C GLN A 37 -15.88 0.27 8.68
N MET A 38 -15.67 1.57 8.53
CA MET A 38 -16.68 2.43 7.93
C MET A 38 -16.82 2.23 6.42
N THR A 39 -15.72 1.99 5.73
CA THR A 39 -15.73 2.00 4.26
C THR A 39 -15.38 0.68 3.62
N GLY A 40 -14.86 -0.27 4.39
CA GLY A 40 -14.22 -1.45 3.84
C GLY A 40 -12.80 -1.13 3.41
N LYS A 41 -12.15 -2.09 2.77
CA LYS A 41 -10.76 -1.96 2.32
C LYS A 41 -10.61 -2.58 0.94
N ALA A 42 -9.50 -2.30 0.27
CA ALA A 42 -9.14 -2.99 -0.97
C ALA A 42 -9.09 -4.48 -0.66
N LYS A 43 -9.73 -5.30 -1.50
CA LYS A 43 -9.76 -6.74 -1.27
C LYS A 43 -8.35 -7.29 -1.22
N GLY A 44 -8.05 -8.04 -0.17
CA GLY A 44 -6.72 -8.61 0.03
C GLY A 44 -5.71 -7.69 0.68
N ALA A 45 -6.07 -6.43 0.97
CA ALA A 45 -5.13 -5.51 1.59
C ALA A 45 -4.84 -5.91 3.03
N VAL A 46 -3.60 -5.70 3.44
CA VAL A 46 -3.19 -5.85 4.83
C VAL A 46 -3.34 -4.50 5.49
N VAL A 47 -4.08 -4.44 6.60
CA VAL A 47 -4.29 -3.17 7.31
C VAL A 47 -3.15 -2.93 8.28
N VAL A 48 -2.37 -1.88 8.02
CA VAL A 48 -1.27 -1.49 8.89
C VAL A 48 -1.34 0.02 9.08
N PRO A 49 -2.02 0.48 10.14
CA PRO A 49 -2.09 1.91 10.39
C PRO A 49 -0.71 2.55 10.42
N LEU A 50 -0.60 3.76 9.91
CA LEU A 50 0.69 4.43 9.78
C LEU A 50 1.45 4.49 11.11
N THR A 51 0.74 4.66 12.21
CA THR A 51 1.36 4.78 13.53
C THR A 51 2.06 3.51 14.00
N VAL A 52 1.63 2.34 13.54
CA VAL A 52 2.25 1.07 13.94
C VAL A 52 3.15 0.48 12.85
N MET A 53 3.21 1.16 11.70
CA MET A 53 4.01 0.67 10.58
C MET A 53 5.50 0.47 10.93
N PRO A 54 6.14 1.33 11.72
CA PRO A 54 7.55 1.11 12.07
C PRO A 54 7.80 -0.21 12.77
N PHE A 55 6.77 -0.75 13.43
CA PHE A 55 6.88 -2.00 14.16
C PHE A 55 6.41 -3.17 13.33
N GLN A 56 5.23 -3.05 12.73
CA GLN A 56 4.64 -4.17 12.00
C GLN A 56 5.30 -4.45 10.65
N CYS A 57 5.98 -3.46 10.07
CA CYS A 57 6.64 -3.66 8.79
C CYS A 57 8.15 -3.87 8.89
N ASP A 58 8.69 -3.94 10.11
CA ASP A 58 10.11 -4.19 10.32
C ASP A 58 10.36 -5.70 10.34
N PRO A 59 10.98 -6.27 9.29
CA PRO A 59 11.19 -7.73 9.26
C PRO A 59 12.11 -8.24 10.35
N LYS A 60 12.88 -7.36 10.99
CA LYS A 60 13.79 -7.74 12.05
C LYS A 60 13.20 -7.52 13.44
N GLY A 61 12.01 -6.95 13.53
CA GLY A 61 11.40 -6.62 14.79
C GLY A 61 10.47 -7.72 15.29
N PRO A 62 10.16 -7.70 16.61
CA PRO A 62 9.33 -8.74 17.21
C PRO A 62 7.85 -8.66 16.82
N ASP A 63 7.40 -7.51 16.30
CA ASP A 63 6.01 -7.30 15.96
C ASP A 63 5.74 -7.39 14.47
N PHE A 64 6.67 -7.96 13.71
CA PHE A 64 6.54 -8.03 12.26
C PHE A 64 5.26 -8.75 11.86
N ASN A 65 4.49 -8.12 10.97
CA ASN A 65 3.25 -8.69 10.45
C ASN A 65 3.59 -9.69 9.34
N THR A 66 3.37 -10.97 9.62
CA THR A 66 3.77 -12.05 8.71
C THR A 66 2.87 -12.18 7.47
N ASP A 67 1.79 -11.39 7.38
CA ASP A 67 1.02 -11.31 6.16
C ASP A 67 1.75 -10.48 5.10
N ILE A 68 2.85 -9.85 5.46
CA ILE A 68 3.67 -9.06 4.55
C ILE A 68 4.88 -9.86 4.16
N ASP A 69 5.10 -9.99 2.84
CA ASP A 69 6.33 -10.59 2.32
C ASP A 69 7.30 -9.45 2.04
N PRO A 70 8.41 -9.33 2.80
CA PRO A 70 9.31 -8.18 2.63
C PRO A 70 10.10 -8.21 1.32
N THR A 71 10.03 -9.30 0.57
CA THR A 71 10.71 -9.39 -0.72
C THR A 71 9.83 -8.96 -1.90
N LYS A 72 8.52 -8.82 -1.68
CA LYS A 72 7.61 -8.41 -2.74
C LYS A 72 7.45 -6.90 -2.80
N PRO A 73 7.16 -6.36 -3.96
CA PRO A 73 6.76 -4.95 -4.07
C PRO A 73 5.52 -4.66 -3.23
N ILE A 74 5.41 -3.41 -2.79
CA ILE A 74 4.30 -2.97 -1.95
C ILE A 74 3.62 -1.76 -2.58
N ALA A 75 2.30 -1.74 -2.55
CA ALA A 75 1.49 -0.59 -2.91
C ALA A 75 0.72 -0.15 -1.68
N LEU A 76 0.85 1.13 -1.32
CA LEU A 76 0.16 1.70 -0.16
C LEU A 76 -0.95 2.62 -0.60
N TYR A 77 -2.03 2.66 0.16
CA TYR A 77 -3.05 3.68 -0.01
C TYR A 77 -3.60 4.13 1.34
N CYS A 78 -4.23 5.30 1.35
CA CYS A 78 -4.96 5.77 2.53
C CYS A 78 -6.29 6.36 2.06
N ALA A 79 -6.78 7.44 2.65
CA ALA A 79 -8.01 8.07 2.18
C ALA A 79 -7.76 8.89 0.92
N SER A 80 -6.64 9.62 0.87
CA SER A 80 -6.35 10.53 -0.25
C SER A 80 -4.93 10.43 -0.81
N GLY A 81 -4.04 9.75 -0.12
CA GLY A 81 -2.64 9.61 -0.54
C GLY A 81 -1.62 10.30 0.33
N ALA A 82 -2.05 11.14 1.26
CA ALA A 82 -1.10 11.91 2.10
C ALA A 82 -0.38 11.03 3.12
N ARG A 83 -1.14 10.21 3.85
CA ARG A 83 -0.54 9.31 4.83
C ARG A 83 0.28 8.20 4.15
N SER A 84 -0.23 7.70 3.02
CA SER A 84 0.49 6.66 2.29
C SER A 84 1.80 7.18 1.71
N ALA A 85 1.88 8.47 1.36
CA ALA A 85 3.16 9.05 0.94
C ALA A 85 4.20 8.98 2.07
N GLN A 86 3.78 9.21 3.32
CA GLN A 86 4.68 9.06 4.46
C GLN A 86 5.08 7.61 4.65
N GLY A 87 4.13 6.70 4.46
CA GLY A 87 4.38 5.26 4.56
C GLY A 87 5.41 4.78 3.56
N VAL A 88 5.39 5.31 2.33
CA VAL A 88 6.39 4.97 1.32
C VAL A 88 7.80 5.29 1.82
N GLN A 89 7.99 6.48 2.40
CA GLN A 89 9.30 6.88 2.90
C GLN A 89 9.74 5.98 4.05
N LEU A 90 8.80 5.65 4.94
CA LEU A 90 9.11 4.78 6.07
C LEU A 90 9.54 3.39 5.61
N LEU A 91 8.81 2.79 4.68
CA LEU A 91 9.15 1.46 4.19
C LEU A 91 10.48 1.44 3.47
N LYS A 92 10.78 2.48 2.72
CA LYS A 92 12.09 2.57 2.07
C LYS A 92 13.21 2.60 3.10
N ARG A 93 13.02 3.32 4.21
CA ARG A 93 14.02 3.33 5.28
C ARG A 93 14.16 1.97 5.96
N LEU A 94 13.10 1.18 5.97
CA LEU A 94 13.15 -0.17 6.53
C LEU A 94 13.77 -1.19 5.57
N GLY A 95 14.11 -0.77 4.35
CA GLY A 95 14.82 -1.63 3.40
C GLY A 95 13.96 -2.21 2.27
N TYR A 96 12.68 -1.85 2.20
CA TYR A 96 11.85 -2.31 1.10
C TYR A 96 12.29 -1.63 -0.20
N LYS A 97 12.42 -2.41 -1.27
CA LYS A 97 13.01 -1.91 -2.50
C LYS A 97 12.01 -1.26 -3.43
N GLU A 98 10.84 -1.84 -3.58
CA GLU A 98 9.83 -1.30 -4.49
C GLU A 98 8.57 -0.98 -3.70
N VAL A 99 8.29 0.31 -3.50
CA VAL A 99 7.17 0.78 -2.70
C VAL A 99 6.48 1.90 -3.46
N HIS A 100 5.18 1.80 -3.63
CA HIS A 100 4.39 2.75 -4.41
C HIS A 100 3.23 3.31 -3.60
N ASN A 101 2.91 4.59 -3.82
CA ASN A 101 1.72 5.21 -3.28
C ASN A 101 0.67 5.24 -4.39
N ILE A 102 -0.45 4.55 -4.19
CA ILE A 102 -1.51 4.51 -5.20
C ILE A 102 -2.68 5.44 -4.88
N GLY A 103 -2.51 6.31 -3.89
CA GLY A 103 -3.50 7.34 -3.58
C GLY A 103 -4.47 6.93 -2.50
N GLY A 104 -5.74 6.91 -2.82
CA GLY A 104 -6.78 6.58 -1.86
C GLY A 104 -7.59 5.36 -2.27
N LEU A 105 -8.45 4.92 -1.36
CA LEU A 105 -9.34 3.79 -1.63
C LEU A 105 -10.19 4.04 -2.86
N GLY A 106 -10.61 5.30 -3.08
CA GLY A 106 -11.39 5.65 -4.26
C GLY A 106 -10.65 5.42 -5.56
N HIS A 107 -9.34 5.67 -5.58
CA HIS A 107 -8.53 5.41 -6.77
C HIS A 107 -8.47 3.91 -7.08
N TRP A 108 -8.34 3.09 -6.03
CA TRP A 108 -8.37 1.63 -6.18
C TRP A 108 -9.70 1.18 -6.78
N TYR A 109 -10.80 1.68 -6.22
CA TYR A 109 -12.14 1.30 -6.68
C TYR A 109 -12.39 1.75 -8.13
N GLN A 110 -12.01 2.97 -8.46
CA GLN A 110 -12.18 3.50 -9.82
C GLN A 110 -11.34 2.74 -10.84
N ALA A 111 -10.25 2.15 -10.41
CA ALA A 111 -9.38 1.36 -11.27
C ALA A 111 -9.87 -0.07 -11.47
N GLY A 112 -11.02 -0.41 -10.90
CA GLY A 112 -11.59 -1.75 -11.04
C GLY A 112 -11.28 -2.69 -9.88
N GLY A 113 -10.67 -2.18 -8.81
CA GLY A 113 -10.37 -2.99 -7.64
C GLY A 113 -11.61 -3.24 -6.80
N GLU A 114 -11.68 -4.42 -6.20
CA GLU A 114 -12.81 -4.77 -5.34
C GLU A 114 -12.60 -4.26 -3.94
N ILE A 115 -13.72 -3.99 -3.26
CA ILE A 115 -13.74 -3.56 -1.87
C ILE A 115 -14.28 -4.71 -1.02
N SER A 116 -13.57 -4.99 0.07
CA SER A 116 -13.97 -6.03 1.01
C SER A 116 -14.44 -5.39 2.29
N HIS A 117 -15.54 -5.83 2.82
CA HIS A 117 -16.10 -5.29 4.07
C HIS A 117 -15.98 -6.27 5.23
#